data_1ac9f8bbe5cd963564d4053fa6d67904
#
_entry.id   1ac9f8bbe5cd963564d4053fa6d67904
#
_cell.length_a   1.000
_cell.length_b   1.000
_cell.length_c   1.000
_cell.angle_alpha   90.00
_cell.angle_beta   90.00
_cell.angle_gamma   90.00
#
_symmetry.space_group_name_H-M   'P 1'
#
loop_
_entity.id
_entity.type
_entity.pdbx_description
1 polymer ?
#
loop_
_entity_poly.entity_id
_entity_poly.type
_entity_poly.pdbx_seq_one_letter_code
_entity_poly.pdbx_strand_id
1 'polypeptide(L)'
;SKVIAYGASIRKSKNPDLINKWILKQREYYLVIGRLIPDNNADLIIKGFLKSNSKKKLVIVGDVPYKDSYASDLKKIKDKRLIFTGYVKDQGLLAELYHNCYVYIHGHEFGGTNPTMIKAMAYGTAVLALNTLFNKEMLQKGKFGMFFKKELLSITNMIDYCEKENVIMDKLRQESVNGITDKYDWDFVTSQYLEVFKSLLSQRN
;
A
#
# COMPACT_ATOMS: atom_id res chain seq x y z
N SER A 1 -5.66 24.69 15.09
CA SER A 1 -5.78 23.22 14.94
C SER A 1 -4.43 22.62 14.51
N LYS A 2 -4.06 21.45 15.05
CA LYS A 2 -2.84 20.69 14.69
C LYS A 2 -3.27 19.39 14.00
N VAL A 3 -2.70 19.09 12.84
CA VAL A 3 -2.91 17.79 12.16
C VAL A 3 -1.85 16.83 12.70
N ILE A 4 -2.30 15.70 13.25
CA ILE A 4 -1.44 14.61 13.72
C ILE A 4 -1.66 13.41 12.81
N ALA A 5 -0.58 12.91 12.24
CA ALA A 5 -0.61 11.80 11.30
C ALA A 5 -0.96 10.46 11.98
N TYR A 6 -1.36 9.48 11.18
CA TYR A 6 -1.48 8.11 11.65
C TYR A 6 -0.08 7.48 11.80
N GLY A 7 0.09 6.57 12.77
CA GLY A 7 1.36 5.90 13.01
C GLY A 7 1.40 4.45 12.52
N ALA A 8 2.61 3.90 12.37
CA ALA A 8 2.82 2.48 12.16
C ALA A 8 4.07 1.99 12.90
N SER A 9 4.06 0.71 13.29
CA SER A 9 5.23 0.05 13.87
C SER A 9 6.00 -0.68 12.78
N ILE A 10 7.31 -0.49 12.74
CA ILE A 10 8.22 -1.25 11.89
C ILE A 10 8.21 -2.70 12.36
N ARG A 11 7.98 -3.62 11.42
CA ARG A 11 7.92 -5.05 11.71
C ARG A 11 8.72 -5.84 10.68
N LYS A 12 9.34 -6.93 11.12
CA LYS A 12 10.01 -7.90 10.25
C LYS A 12 9.07 -9.06 9.95
N SER A 13 9.26 -9.73 8.82
CA SER A 13 8.61 -11.00 8.50
C SER A 13 8.91 -12.04 9.59
N LYS A 14 7.89 -12.81 9.96
CA LYS A 14 7.98 -13.84 11.01
C LYS A 14 7.71 -15.24 10.46
N ASN A 15 6.82 -15.35 9.49
CA ASN A 15 6.43 -16.62 8.90
C ASN A 15 6.04 -16.44 7.42
N PRO A 16 7.04 -16.34 6.54
CA PRO A 16 6.81 -16.10 5.11
C PRO A 16 5.96 -17.19 4.43
N ASP A 17 5.90 -18.40 4.99
CA ASP A 17 5.14 -19.51 4.42
C ASP A 17 3.63 -19.31 4.48
N LEU A 18 3.12 -18.37 5.28
CA LEU A 18 1.70 -18.06 5.35
C LEU A 18 1.12 -17.62 3.99
N ILE A 19 1.94 -17.04 3.09
CA ILE A 19 1.50 -16.65 1.75
C ILE A 19 1.21 -17.85 0.84
N ASN A 20 1.71 -19.04 1.17
CA ASN A 20 1.46 -20.27 0.42
C ASN A 20 -0.01 -20.65 0.35
N LYS A 21 -0.85 -20.10 1.25
CA LYS A 21 -2.31 -20.21 1.20
C LYS A 21 -2.89 -19.87 -0.18
N TRP A 22 -2.27 -18.96 -0.93
CA TRP A 22 -2.66 -18.57 -2.28
C TRP A 22 -1.66 -19.00 -3.35
N ILE A 23 -0.79 -19.96 -3.05
CA ILE A 23 0.25 -20.44 -3.96
C ILE A 23 1.10 -19.24 -4.45
N LEU A 24 1.45 -18.36 -3.52
CA LEU A 24 2.31 -17.21 -3.78
C LEU A 24 3.77 -17.56 -3.44
N LYS A 25 4.69 -16.91 -4.17
CA LYS A 25 6.12 -16.95 -3.89
C LYS A 25 6.60 -15.54 -3.55
N GLN A 26 7.63 -15.45 -2.72
CA GLN A 26 8.24 -14.17 -2.35
C GLN A 26 8.70 -13.42 -3.61
N ARG A 27 8.40 -12.12 -3.65
CA ARG A 27 8.73 -11.21 -4.78
C ARG A 27 8.11 -11.58 -6.13
N GLU A 28 7.15 -12.49 -6.16
CA GLU A 28 6.47 -12.92 -7.39
C GLU A 28 5.02 -12.42 -7.49
N TYR A 29 4.67 -11.37 -6.75
CA TYR A 29 3.35 -10.73 -6.84
C TYR A 29 3.35 -9.25 -6.47
N TYR A 30 2.47 -8.50 -7.15
CA TYR A 30 2.04 -7.17 -6.75
C TYR A 30 0.91 -7.28 -5.73
N LEU A 31 0.80 -6.29 -4.84
CA LEU A 31 -0.19 -6.28 -3.78
C LEU A 31 -1.01 -4.99 -3.84
N VAL A 32 -2.33 -5.12 -3.78
CA VAL A 32 -3.29 -4.01 -3.59
C VAL A 32 -4.11 -4.31 -2.34
N ILE A 33 -4.24 -3.34 -1.43
CA ILE A 33 -5.06 -3.50 -0.22
C ILE A 33 -5.98 -2.31 -0.06
N GLY A 34 -7.28 -2.57 0.02
CA GLY A 34 -8.28 -1.54 0.23
C GLY A 34 -9.70 -2.03 -0.02
N ARG A 35 -10.67 -1.19 0.28
CA ARG A 35 -12.05 -1.44 -0.12
C ARG A 35 -12.17 -1.42 -1.64
N LEU A 36 -12.99 -2.30 -2.20
CA LEU A 36 -13.26 -2.31 -3.65
C LEU A 36 -14.32 -1.25 -3.98
N ILE A 37 -13.89 0.00 -3.96
CA ILE A 37 -14.69 1.19 -4.32
C ILE A 37 -13.95 2.00 -5.40
N PRO A 38 -14.67 2.80 -6.22
CA PRO A 38 -14.06 3.56 -7.32
C PRO A 38 -12.87 4.44 -6.90
N ASP A 39 -12.97 5.11 -5.77
CA ASP A 39 -11.93 6.02 -5.25
C ASP A 39 -10.58 5.36 -4.95
N ASN A 40 -10.57 4.04 -4.85
CA ASN A 40 -9.35 3.26 -4.64
C ASN A 40 -8.74 2.75 -5.96
N ASN A 41 -9.37 3.04 -7.11
CA ASN A 41 -8.87 2.78 -8.46
C ASN A 41 -8.40 1.34 -8.72
N ALA A 42 -9.04 0.34 -8.08
CA ALA A 42 -8.68 -1.05 -8.27
C ALA A 42 -8.89 -1.50 -9.74
N ASP A 43 -9.91 -0.98 -10.41
CA ASP A 43 -10.18 -1.26 -11.83
C ASP A 43 -9.06 -0.74 -12.73
N LEU A 44 -8.57 0.47 -12.49
CA LEU A 44 -7.45 1.05 -13.24
C LEU A 44 -6.18 0.22 -13.06
N ILE A 45 -5.88 -0.16 -11.80
CA ILE A 45 -4.72 -0.98 -11.49
C ILE A 45 -4.81 -2.35 -12.17
N ILE A 46 -5.96 -3.02 -12.08
CA ILE A 46 -6.17 -4.33 -12.72
C ILE A 46 -6.01 -4.21 -14.24
N LYS A 47 -6.67 -3.23 -14.88
CA LYS A 47 -6.55 -3.00 -16.31
C LYS A 47 -5.10 -2.74 -16.75
N GLY A 48 -4.38 -1.89 -16.01
CA GLY A 48 -2.98 -1.60 -16.27
C GLY A 48 -2.06 -2.81 -16.10
N PHE A 49 -2.29 -3.59 -15.04
CA PHE A 49 -1.57 -4.84 -14.81
C PHE A 49 -1.81 -5.87 -15.93
N LEU A 50 -3.06 -6.06 -16.33
CA LEU A 50 -3.40 -6.99 -17.41
C LEU A 50 -2.77 -6.60 -18.75
N LYS A 51 -2.60 -5.30 -19.00
CA LYS A 51 -1.96 -4.77 -20.21
C LYS A 51 -0.42 -4.80 -20.15
N SER A 52 0.16 -4.88 -18.96
CA SER A 52 1.61 -4.95 -18.77
C SER A 52 2.19 -6.31 -19.18
N ASN A 53 3.52 -6.36 -19.34
CA ASN A 53 4.26 -7.58 -19.68
C ASN A 53 4.53 -8.47 -18.44
N SER A 54 4.13 -8.07 -17.24
CA SER A 54 4.40 -8.80 -16.01
C SER A 54 3.82 -10.22 -16.05
N LYS A 55 4.63 -11.18 -15.64
CA LYS A 55 4.22 -12.58 -15.43
C LYS A 55 3.90 -12.90 -13.98
N LYS A 56 4.14 -11.96 -13.08
CA LYS A 56 3.83 -12.08 -11.65
C LYS A 56 2.31 -12.14 -11.42
N LYS A 57 1.90 -12.36 -10.18
CA LYS A 57 0.49 -12.29 -9.79
C LYS A 57 0.14 -10.88 -9.32
N LEU A 58 -1.15 -10.52 -9.39
CA LEU A 58 -1.71 -9.35 -8.71
C LEU A 58 -2.67 -9.84 -7.64
N VAL A 59 -2.33 -9.59 -6.39
CA VAL A 59 -3.11 -9.97 -5.22
C VAL A 59 -3.91 -8.76 -4.74
N ILE A 60 -5.22 -8.90 -4.71
CA ILE A 60 -6.16 -7.86 -4.30
C ILE A 60 -6.79 -8.29 -2.96
N VAL A 61 -6.44 -7.56 -1.90
CA VAL A 61 -6.91 -7.80 -0.53
C VAL A 61 -7.95 -6.76 -0.17
N GLY A 62 -9.11 -7.23 0.24
CA GLY A 62 -10.23 -6.40 0.66
C GLY A 62 -11.50 -6.68 -0.13
N ASP A 63 -12.55 -6.04 0.30
CA ASP A 63 -13.89 -6.18 -0.26
C ASP A 63 -14.74 -4.97 0.18
N VAL A 64 -16.04 -5.04 -0.08
CA VAL A 64 -17.05 -4.16 0.51
C VAL A 64 -18.06 -5.01 1.31
N PRO A 65 -18.59 -4.51 2.44
CA PRO A 65 -19.49 -5.30 3.30
C PRO A 65 -20.94 -5.37 2.80
N TYR A 66 -21.19 -4.84 1.60
CA TYR A 66 -22.51 -4.77 0.98
C TYR A 66 -22.46 -5.22 -0.49
N LYS A 67 -23.63 -5.48 -1.10
CA LYS A 67 -23.70 -5.77 -2.53
C LYS A 67 -23.38 -4.52 -3.32
N ASP A 68 -22.36 -4.60 -4.16
CA ASP A 68 -21.86 -3.49 -4.97
C ASP A 68 -21.52 -3.98 -6.37
N SER A 69 -21.96 -3.23 -7.38
CA SER A 69 -21.74 -3.58 -8.79
C SER A 69 -20.26 -3.48 -9.18
N TYR A 70 -19.57 -2.42 -8.74
CA TYR A 70 -18.16 -2.22 -9.04
C TYR A 70 -17.31 -3.37 -8.51
N ALA A 71 -17.45 -3.73 -7.22
CA ALA A 71 -16.73 -4.86 -6.63
C ALA A 71 -17.07 -6.19 -7.32
N SER A 72 -18.35 -6.38 -7.66
CA SER A 72 -18.81 -7.59 -8.38
C SER A 72 -18.19 -7.69 -9.77
N ASP A 73 -18.16 -6.59 -10.52
CA ASP A 73 -17.61 -6.57 -11.88
C ASP A 73 -16.10 -6.81 -11.90
N LEU A 74 -15.37 -6.26 -10.93
CA LEU A 74 -13.94 -6.56 -10.77
C LEU A 74 -13.69 -8.06 -10.56
N LYS A 75 -14.48 -8.71 -9.71
CA LYS A 75 -14.33 -10.15 -9.40
C LYS A 75 -14.73 -11.07 -10.57
N LYS A 76 -15.48 -10.57 -11.56
CA LYS A 76 -15.81 -11.31 -12.79
C LYS A 76 -14.63 -11.39 -13.78
N ILE A 77 -13.62 -10.52 -13.66
CA ILE A 77 -12.47 -10.51 -14.56
C ILE A 77 -11.69 -11.82 -14.40
N LYS A 78 -11.54 -12.54 -15.52
CA LYS A 78 -10.88 -13.85 -15.53
C LYS A 78 -9.46 -13.72 -16.10
N ASP A 79 -8.48 -13.79 -15.23
CA ASP A 79 -7.06 -13.96 -15.59
C ASP A 79 -6.39 -14.76 -14.45
N LYS A 80 -5.58 -15.75 -14.80
CA LYS A 80 -4.89 -16.64 -13.84
C LYS A 80 -3.89 -15.91 -12.93
N ARG A 81 -3.51 -14.69 -13.29
CA ARG A 81 -2.60 -13.85 -12.50
C ARG A 81 -3.33 -13.06 -11.43
N LEU A 82 -4.67 -12.89 -11.51
CA LEU A 82 -5.47 -12.15 -10.53
C LEU A 82 -5.90 -13.04 -9.38
N ILE A 83 -5.64 -12.60 -8.16
CA ILE A 83 -6.05 -13.28 -6.93
C ILE A 83 -6.82 -12.32 -6.05
N PHE A 84 -8.12 -12.54 -5.90
CA PHE A 84 -8.96 -11.82 -4.95
C PHE A 84 -9.05 -12.64 -3.66
N THR A 85 -8.48 -12.11 -2.58
CA THR A 85 -8.45 -12.82 -1.28
C THR A 85 -9.69 -12.56 -0.44
N GLY A 86 -10.48 -11.54 -0.79
CA GLY A 86 -11.46 -10.96 0.11
C GLY A 86 -10.80 -10.27 1.31
N TYR A 87 -11.54 -10.12 2.40
CA TYR A 87 -11.04 -9.48 3.62
C TYR A 87 -10.16 -10.45 4.42
N VAL A 88 -8.91 -10.08 4.67
CA VAL A 88 -7.96 -10.83 5.47
C VAL A 88 -7.97 -10.30 6.91
N LYS A 89 -8.60 -11.06 7.83
CA LYS A 89 -8.71 -10.68 9.26
C LYS A 89 -7.42 -10.91 10.04
N ASP A 90 -6.70 -11.98 9.70
CA ASP A 90 -5.44 -12.34 10.35
C ASP A 90 -4.35 -11.32 10.03
N GLN A 91 -3.92 -10.57 11.05
CA GLN A 91 -2.93 -9.51 10.92
C GLN A 91 -1.52 -10.06 10.67
N GLY A 92 -1.21 -11.30 11.09
CA GLY A 92 0.05 -11.96 10.79
C GLY A 92 0.13 -12.32 9.31
N LEU A 93 -0.90 -12.94 8.79
CA LEU A 93 -1.03 -13.27 7.36
C LEU A 93 -1.01 -12.01 6.49
N LEU A 94 -1.71 -10.94 6.90
CA LEU A 94 -1.71 -9.66 6.19
C LEU A 94 -0.31 -9.02 6.18
N ALA A 95 0.43 -9.11 7.29
CA ALA A 95 1.80 -8.62 7.37
C ALA A 95 2.72 -9.36 6.41
N GLU A 96 2.60 -10.70 6.32
CA GLU A 96 3.40 -11.50 5.39
C GLU A 96 3.06 -11.20 3.93
N LEU A 97 1.81 -10.87 3.59
CA LEU A 97 1.47 -10.38 2.25
C LEU A 97 2.20 -9.07 1.90
N TYR A 98 2.33 -8.13 2.84
CA TYR A 98 3.13 -6.93 2.62
C TYR A 98 4.63 -7.24 2.50
N HIS A 99 5.20 -7.97 3.45
CA HIS A 99 6.64 -8.26 3.47
C HIS A 99 7.12 -8.97 2.21
N ASN A 100 6.31 -9.89 1.69
CA ASN A 100 6.73 -10.79 0.62
C ASN A 100 6.29 -10.33 -0.77
N CYS A 101 5.49 -9.26 -0.91
CA CYS A 101 5.13 -8.76 -2.24
C CYS A 101 6.34 -8.16 -2.96
N TYR A 102 6.27 -8.11 -4.28
CA TYR A 102 7.24 -7.44 -5.13
C TYR A 102 7.11 -5.93 -5.00
N VAL A 103 5.92 -5.40 -5.25
CA VAL A 103 5.57 -3.98 -5.11
C VAL A 103 4.16 -3.88 -4.53
N TYR A 104 3.94 -2.98 -3.60
CA TYR A 104 2.63 -2.57 -3.15
C TYR A 104 2.12 -1.43 -4.04
N ILE A 105 0.96 -1.62 -4.67
CA ILE A 105 0.33 -0.59 -5.50
C ILE A 105 -0.77 0.10 -4.70
N HIS A 106 -0.67 1.41 -4.55
CA HIS A 106 -1.60 2.24 -3.80
C HIS A 106 -2.42 3.14 -4.71
N GLY A 107 -3.68 2.81 -4.91
CA GLY A 107 -4.57 3.53 -5.82
C GLY A 107 -5.47 4.59 -5.18
N HIS A 108 -5.42 4.78 -3.85
CA HIS A 108 -6.32 5.68 -3.14
C HIS A 108 -6.14 7.12 -3.62
N GLU A 109 -7.25 7.75 -3.99
CA GLU A 109 -7.29 9.10 -4.56
C GLU A 109 -7.45 10.17 -3.50
N PHE A 110 -8.24 9.88 -2.48
CA PHE A 110 -8.62 10.83 -1.42
C PHE A 110 -8.12 10.36 -0.05
N GLY A 111 -7.96 11.34 0.84
CA GLY A 111 -7.59 11.12 2.23
C GLY A 111 -6.23 11.72 2.57
N GLY A 112 -5.96 11.84 3.87
CA GLY A 112 -4.66 12.24 4.40
C GLY A 112 -3.69 11.05 4.54
N THR A 113 -3.16 10.84 5.74
CA THR A 113 -2.30 9.70 6.03
C THR A 113 -3.07 8.38 5.89
N ASN A 114 -2.70 7.57 4.90
CA ASN A 114 -3.40 6.31 4.63
C ASN A 114 -2.74 5.14 5.38
N PRO A 115 -3.47 4.45 6.28
CA PRO A 115 -2.91 3.37 7.10
C PRO A 115 -2.34 2.20 6.29
N THR A 116 -2.92 1.88 5.12
CA THR A 116 -2.43 0.76 4.30
C THR A 116 -1.09 1.07 3.66
N MET A 117 -0.87 2.31 3.22
CA MET A 117 0.41 2.73 2.64
C MET A 117 1.50 2.86 3.72
N ILE A 118 1.17 3.43 4.89
CA ILE A 118 2.11 3.48 6.01
C ILE A 118 2.53 2.07 6.43
N LYS A 119 1.60 1.11 6.49
CA LYS A 119 1.95 -0.28 6.78
C LYS A 119 2.88 -0.88 5.73
N ALA A 120 2.63 -0.61 4.43
CA ALA A 120 3.52 -1.06 3.37
C ALA A 120 4.94 -0.54 3.58
N MET A 121 5.10 0.75 3.89
CA MET A 121 6.39 1.34 4.20
C MET A 121 7.03 0.72 5.44
N ALA A 122 6.27 0.58 6.54
CA ALA A 122 6.75 0.01 7.81
C ALA A 122 7.18 -1.46 7.70
N TYR A 123 6.65 -2.17 6.72
CA TYR A 123 7.00 -3.56 6.43
C TYR A 123 8.10 -3.71 5.36
N GLY A 124 8.76 -2.61 4.99
CA GLY A 124 9.87 -2.62 4.04
C GLY A 124 9.43 -3.02 2.63
N THR A 125 8.35 -2.45 2.13
CA THR A 125 7.80 -2.75 0.81
C THR A 125 8.08 -1.61 -0.17
N ALA A 126 8.49 -1.92 -1.40
CA ALA A 126 8.53 -0.92 -2.48
C ALA A 126 7.10 -0.46 -2.79
N VAL A 127 6.87 0.85 -2.83
CA VAL A 127 5.54 1.45 -3.03
C VAL A 127 5.45 2.12 -4.39
N LEU A 128 4.41 1.79 -5.15
CA LEU A 128 3.98 2.48 -6.36
C LEU A 128 2.60 3.10 -6.10
N ALA A 129 2.51 4.42 -5.98
CA ALA A 129 1.29 5.11 -5.57
C ALA A 129 0.68 5.97 -6.68
N LEU A 130 -0.65 6.16 -6.63
CA LEU A 130 -1.33 7.16 -7.45
C LEU A 130 -0.75 8.55 -7.14
N ASN A 131 -0.47 9.32 -8.17
CA ASN A 131 0.14 10.64 -8.07
C ASN A 131 -0.87 11.69 -7.54
N THR A 132 -1.07 11.73 -6.23
CA THR A 132 -1.86 12.72 -5.51
C THR A 132 -0.98 13.56 -4.59
N LEU A 133 -1.48 14.70 -4.11
CA LEU A 133 -0.77 15.53 -3.14
C LEU A 133 -0.48 14.75 -1.84
N PHE A 134 -1.46 14.00 -1.34
CA PHE A 134 -1.34 13.20 -0.11
C PHE A 134 -0.31 12.09 -0.23
N ASN A 135 -0.34 11.35 -1.34
CA ASN A 135 0.61 10.27 -1.58
C ASN A 135 2.03 10.79 -1.79
N LYS A 136 2.18 11.96 -2.46
CA LYS A 136 3.48 12.65 -2.57
C LYS A 136 4.04 13.08 -1.21
N GLU A 137 3.18 13.60 -0.34
CA GLU A 137 3.59 13.98 1.01
C GLU A 137 4.09 12.77 1.79
N MET A 138 3.32 11.67 1.79
CA MET A 138 3.67 10.45 2.52
C MET A 138 4.96 9.82 2.02
N LEU A 139 5.19 9.79 0.71
CA LEU A 139 6.39 9.23 0.07
C LEU A 139 7.50 10.27 -0.10
N GLN A 140 7.40 11.42 0.57
CA GLN A 140 8.38 12.51 0.50
C GLN A 140 8.80 12.84 -0.94
N LYS A 141 7.82 13.13 -1.80
CA LYS A 141 8.01 13.48 -3.23
C LYS A 141 8.76 12.43 -4.05
N GLY A 142 8.74 11.18 -3.65
CA GLY A 142 9.35 10.06 -4.37
C GLY A 142 10.61 9.49 -3.72
N LYS A 143 11.04 10.01 -2.57
CA LYS A 143 12.17 9.45 -1.82
C LYS A 143 11.90 7.99 -1.40
N PHE A 144 10.65 7.68 -1.01
CA PHE A 144 10.27 6.38 -0.46
C PHE A 144 9.31 5.57 -1.34
N GLY A 145 9.14 5.96 -2.59
CA GLY A 145 8.27 5.25 -3.52
C GLY A 145 8.17 5.95 -4.86
N MET A 146 7.42 5.37 -5.77
CA MET A 146 7.20 5.88 -7.13
C MET A 146 5.73 6.23 -7.33
N PHE A 147 5.45 6.91 -8.46
CA PHE A 147 4.10 7.38 -8.77
C PHE A 147 3.66 6.98 -10.18
N PHE A 148 2.36 6.72 -10.32
CA PHE A 148 1.68 6.65 -11.59
C PHE A 148 0.54 7.69 -11.66
N LYS A 149 0.23 8.20 -12.86
CA LYS A 149 -0.92 9.07 -13.09
C LYS A 149 -2.20 8.24 -13.19
N LYS A 150 -3.38 8.86 -12.99
CA LYS A 150 -4.69 8.21 -13.17
C LYS A 150 -4.98 7.95 -14.66
N GLU A 151 -4.10 7.23 -15.32
CA GLU A 151 -4.12 6.92 -16.75
C GLU A 151 -3.68 5.47 -16.96
N LEU A 152 -4.37 4.75 -17.83
CA LEU A 152 -4.10 3.34 -18.11
C LEU A 152 -2.65 3.09 -18.56
N LEU A 153 -2.14 3.92 -19.47
CA LEU A 153 -0.76 3.78 -19.95
C LEU A 153 0.27 4.10 -18.88
N SER A 154 -0.03 5.05 -18.00
CA SER A 154 0.91 5.40 -16.92
C SER A 154 1.10 4.23 -15.96
N ILE A 155 0.03 3.61 -15.47
CA ILE A 155 0.16 2.44 -14.57
C ILE A 155 0.78 1.24 -15.30
N THR A 156 0.42 0.99 -16.56
CA THR A 156 1.02 -0.08 -17.37
C THR A 156 2.53 0.08 -17.48
N ASN A 157 2.98 1.26 -17.90
CA ASN A 157 4.41 1.57 -18.07
C ASN A 157 5.17 1.51 -16.76
N MET A 158 4.56 1.92 -15.64
CA MET A 158 5.20 1.84 -14.32
C MET A 158 5.34 0.40 -13.83
N ILE A 159 4.38 -0.48 -14.11
CA ILE A 159 4.51 -1.91 -13.82
C ILE A 159 5.65 -2.52 -14.64
N ASP A 160 5.71 -2.23 -15.95
CA ASP A 160 6.79 -2.71 -16.82
C ASP A 160 8.17 -2.15 -16.40
N TYR A 161 8.21 -0.91 -15.92
CA TYR A 161 9.41 -0.31 -15.34
C TYR A 161 9.86 -1.05 -14.07
N CYS A 162 8.93 -1.35 -13.14
CA CYS A 162 9.25 -2.11 -11.94
C CYS A 162 9.88 -3.48 -12.28
N GLU A 163 9.37 -4.18 -13.32
CA GLU A 163 9.91 -5.49 -13.74
C GLU A 163 11.35 -5.40 -14.27
N LYS A 164 11.73 -4.26 -14.84
CA LYS A 164 13.07 -4.04 -15.39
C LYS A 164 14.07 -3.58 -14.33
N GLU A 165 13.62 -2.79 -13.37
CA GLU A 165 14.46 -2.04 -12.43
C GLU A 165 14.50 -2.70 -11.04
N ASN A 166 14.89 -3.97 -10.97
CA ASN A 166 14.95 -4.71 -9.71
C ASN A 166 15.82 -4.05 -8.64
N VAL A 167 16.96 -3.46 -9.03
CA VAL A 167 17.87 -2.77 -8.12
C VAL A 167 17.18 -1.57 -7.46
N ILE A 168 16.37 -0.82 -8.22
CA ILE A 168 15.60 0.31 -7.70
C ILE A 168 14.52 -0.21 -6.73
N MET A 169 13.86 -1.31 -7.06
CA MET A 169 12.85 -1.92 -6.18
C MET A 169 13.47 -2.36 -4.85
N ASP A 170 14.65 -2.96 -4.87
CA ASP A 170 15.36 -3.38 -3.66
C ASP A 170 15.79 -2.19 -2.81
N LYS A 171 16.29 -1.13 -3.43
CA LYS A 171 16.61 0.13 -2.75
C LYS A 171 15.37 0.74 -2.09
N LEU A 172 14.25 0.83 -2.80
CA LEU A 172 12.99 1.37 -2.25
C LEU A 172 12.48 0.55 -1.07
N ARG A 173 12.63 -0.78 -1.07
CA ARG A 173 12.27 -1.63 0.08
C ARG A 173 13.10 -1.30 1.31
N GLN A 174 14.40 -1.12 1.13
CA GLN A 174 15.30 -0.79 2.24
C GLN A 174 15.03 0.62 2.80
N GLU A 175 14.77 1.57 1.93
CA GLU A 175 14.59 2.97 2.30
C GLU A 175 13.18 3.30 2.80
N SER A 176 12.14 2.55 2.41
CA SER A 176 10.75 2.83 2.79
C SER A 176 10.55 2.88 4.30
N VAL A 177 11.27 2.05 5.05
CA VAL A 177 11.24 2.01 6.53
C VAL A 177 11.71 3.32 7.14
N ASN A 178 12.69 3.99 6.53
CA ASN A 178 13.20 5.28 7.02
C ASN A 178 12.12 6.37 6.98
N GLY A 179 11.20 6.30 6.00
CA GLY A 179 10.06 7.21 5.93
C GLY A 179 9.07 7.07 7.08
N ILE A 180 9.08 5.94 7.79
CA ILE A 180 8.27 5.73 9.00
C ILE A 180 8.96 6.34 10.21
N THR A 181 10.26 6.07 10.40
CA THR A 181 11.04 6.54 11.55
C THR A 181 10.97 8.05 11.70
N ASP A 182 11.02 8.79 10.60
CA ASP A 182 11.08 10.25 10.62
C ASP A 182 9.74 10.93 10.98
N LYS A 183 8.59 10.31 10.66
CA LYS A 183 7.30 11.03 10.73
C LYS A 183 6.12 10.19 11.22
N TYR A 184 6.18 8.88 11.08
CA TYR A 184 5.03 8.00 11.28
C TYR A 184 5.27 6.92 12.35
N ASP A 185 6.37 7.00 13.10
CA ASP A 185 6.60 6.17 14.27
C ASP A 185 5.59 6.50 15.37
N TRP A 186 5.12 5.48 16.10
CA TRP A 186 4.12 5.69 17.14
C TRP A 186 4.61 6.52 18.30
N ASP A 187 5.90 6.48 18.65
CA ASP A 187 6.45 7.29 19.73
C ASP A 187 6.43 8.78 19.34
N PHE A 188 6.80 9.09 18.08
CA PHE A 188 6.68 10.44 17.55
C PHE A 188 5.23 10.92 17.49
N VAL A 189 4.31 10.10 16.97
CA VAL A 189 2.87 10.44 16.89
C VAL A 189 2.29 10.67 18.28
N THR A 190 2.63 9.81 19.24
CA THR A 190 2.16 9.92 20.63
C THR A 190 2.69 11.20 21.30
N SER A 191 3.95 11.56 21.05
CA SER A 191 4.53 12.80 21.58
C SER A 191 3.75 14.04 21.14
N GLN A 192 3.28 14.07 19.88
CA GLN A 192 2.48 15.17 19.35
C GLN A 192 1.10 15.26 20.05
N TYR A 193 0.46 14.14 20.36
CA TYR A 193 -0.79 14.13 21.14
C TYR A 193 -0.55 14.66 22.57
N LEU A 194 0.53 14.23 23.21
CA LEU A 194 0.90 14.69 24.56
C LEU A 194 1.14 16.21 24.61
N GLU A 195 1.82 16.76 23.60
CA GLU A 195 2.01 18.23 23.49
C GLU A 195 0.68 18.98 23.41
N VAL A 196 -0.25 18.49 22.57
CA VAL A 196 -1.58 19.12 22.45
C VAL A 196 -2.33 19.05 23.79
N PHE A 197 -2.33 17.90 24.47
CA PHE A 197 -3.00 17.77 25.77
C PHE A 197 -2.38 18.68 26.82
N LYS A 198 -1.04 18.77 26.91
CA LYS A 198 -0.36 19.68 27.85
C LYS A 198 -0.71 21.14 27.56
N SER A 199 -0.75 21.54 26.29
CA SER A 199 -1.11 22.93 25.92
C SER A 199 -2.55 23.30 26.30
N LEU A 200 -3.49 22.35 26.18
CA LEU A 200 -4.89 22.57 26.57
C LEU A 200 -5.07 22.64 28.09
N LEU A 201 -4.31 21.87 28.85
CA LEU A 201 -4.35 21.93 30.32
C LEU A 201 -3.76 23.24 30.86
N SER A 202 -2.66 23.73 30.25
CA SER A 202 -2.05 25.01 30.65
C SER A 202 -2.88 26.25 30.34
N GLN A 203 -3.83 26.16 29.40
CA GLN A 203 -4.76 27.27 29.09
C GLN A 203 -5.97 27.33 30.03
N ARG A 204 -6.13 26.34 30.94
CA ARG A 204 -7.23 26.30 31.94
C ARG A 204 -6.83 26.81 33.30
N ASN A 205 -5.57 27.12 33.50
CA ASN A 205 -5.02 27.78 34.66
C ASN A 205 -4.76 29.26 34.37
#